data_6dcc0b6ef5fab5f42606f8028b84834f
#
_entry.id   6dcc0b6ef5fab5f42606f8028b84834f
#
_cell.length_a   1.000
_cell.length_b   1.000
_cell.length_c   1.000
_cell.angle_alpha   90.00
_cell.angle_beta   90.00
_cell.angle_gamma   90.00
#
_symmetry.space_group_name_H-M   'P 1'
#
loop_
_entity.id
_entity.type
_entity.pdbx_description
1 polymer ?
#
loop_
_entity_poly.entity_id
_entity_poly.type
_entity_poly.pdbx_seq_one_letter_code
_entity_poly.pdbx_strand_id
1 'polypeptide(L)'
;MIEPALALVSFGKLDPAITAGAVSESTNTLTFSWDGGRYVYDDRAMFLVYDIENGVAEFDTSATKRLFKKGTFTLTKNFSGREVHVYLAFVSEDRKNRSNSQYLGKNTVL
;
A
#
# COMPACT_ATOMS: atom_id res chain seq x y z
N MET A 1 -19.28 -4.68 12.45
CA MET A 1 -18.07 -5.04 11.67
C MET A 1 -17.29 -3.77 11.38
N ILE A 2 -15.99 -3.84 11.56
CA ILE A 2 -15.11 -2.71 11.25
C ILE A 2 -14.84 -2.68 9.75
N GLU A 3 -15.01 -1.53 9.14
CA GLU A 3 -14.67 -1.39 7.73
C GLU A 3 -13.16 -1.49 7.52
N PRO A 4 -12.71 -2.15 6.43
CA PRO A 4 -11.28 -2.29 6.17
C PRO A 4 -10.53 -0.95 6.13
N ALA A 5 -11.14 0.07 5.54
CA ALA A 5 -10.54 1.39 5.46
C ALA A 5 -10.31 2.03 6.83
N LEU A 6 -11.16 1.72 7.81
CA LEU A 6 -10.98 2.22 9.18
C LEU A 6 -10.07 1.32 10.00
N ALA A 7 -10.14 0.01 9.80
CA ALA A 7 -9.36 -0.94 10.57
C ALA A 7 -7.87 -0.86 10.30
N LEU A 8 -7.49 -0.42 9.09
CA LEU A 8 -6.11 -0.49 8.61
C LEU A 8 -5.47 0.89 8.39
N VAL A 9 -6.17 1.98 8.75
CA VAL A 9 -5.60 3.32 8.59
C VAL A 9 -4.44 3.54 9.55
N SER A 10 -3.44 4.26 9.08
CA SER A 10 -2.41 4.86 9.93
C SER A 10 -2.59 6.37 9.89
N PHE A 11 -2.37 7.01 11.03
CA PHE A 11 -2.48 8.46 11.17
C PHE A 11 -1.10 9.02 11.43
N GLY A 12 -0.72 10.06 10.73
CA GLY A 12 0.61 10.60 10.84
C GLY A 12 0.76 11.99 10.28
N LYS A 13 2.01 12.43 10.23
CA LYS A 13 2.38 13.80 9.88
C LYS A 13 2.93 13.94 8.47
N LEU A 14 3.20 12.83 7.78
CA LEU A 14 3.67 12.89 6.39
C LEU A 14 2.49 13.15 5.46
N ASP A 15 2.75 13.84 4.36
CA ASP A 15 1.72 14.04 3.36
C ASP A 15 1.41 12.73 2.63
N PRO A 16 0.12 12.43 2.39
CA PRO A 16 -0.23 11.35 1.48
C PRO A 16 0.11 11.75 0.04
N ALA A 17 0.10 10.78 -0.87
CA ALA A 17 0.21 11.09 -2.30
C ALA A 17 -1.06 11.80 -2.78
N ILE A 18 -0.90 12.67 -3.79
CA ILE A 18 -2.04 13.35 -4.42
C ILE A 18 -2.75 12.39 -5.37
N THR A 19 -1.99 11.61 -6.11
CA THR A 19 -2.52 10.55 -6.96
C THR A 19 -1.84 9.23 -6.60
N ALA A 20 -2.61 8.15 -6.60
CA ALA A 20 -2.08 6.83 -6.30
C ALA A 20 -2.98 5.75 -6.87
N GLY A 21 -2.39 4.63 -7.22
CA GLY A 21 -3.13 3.49 -7.74
C GLY A 21 -2.31 2.22 -7.64
N ALA A 22 -3.00 1.10 -7.86
CA ALA A 22 -2.38 -0.21 -7.89
C ALA A 22 -3.04 -1.06 -8.96
N VAL A 23 -2.26 -1.93 -9.60
CA VAL A 23 -2.73 -2.84 -10.63
C VAL A 23 -1.96 -4.16 -10.54
N SER A 24 -2.65 -5.26 -10.83
CA SER A 24 -2.01 -6.57 -10.89
C SER A 24 -1.69 -6.89 -12.35
N GLU A 25 -0.43 -6.80 -12.70
CA GLU A 25 0.05 -7.05 -14.08
C GLU A 25 0.78 -8.37 -14.21
N SER A 26 1.17 -8.99 -13.11
CA SER A 26 1.88 -10.27 -13.07
C SER A 26 1.25 -11.18 -12.04
N THR A 27 1.46 -12.48 -12.18
CA THR A 27 0.90 -13.47 -11.25
C THR A 27 1.28 -13.18 -9.82
N ASN A 28 0.28 -13.09 -8.96
CA ASN A 28 0.40 -12.89 -7.51
C ASN A 28 1.24 -11.66 -7.13
N THR A 29 1.17 -10.61 -7.96
CA THR A 29 1.98 -9.42 -7.82
C THR A 29 1.14 -8.18 -8.08
N LEU A 30 1.35 -7.14 -7.28
CA LEU A 30 0.71 -5.84 -7.45
C LEU A 30 1.77 -4.79 -7.71
N THR A 31 1.51 -3.90 -8.67
CA THR A 31 2.36 -2.73 -8.94
C THR A 31 1.64 -1.50 -8.44
N PHE A 32 2.32 -0.75 -7.58
CA PHE A 32 1.81 0.50 -7.02
C PHE A 32 2.48 1.66 -7.73
N SER A 33 1.72 2.73 -7.92
CA SER A 33 2.26 3.98 -8.45
C SER A 33 1.64 5.15 -7.69
N TRP A 34 2.40 6.22 -7.52
CA TRP A 34 1.94 7.40 -6.79
C TRP A 34 2.69 8.64 -7.24
N ASP A 35 2.10 9.81 -6.98
CA ASP A 35 2.74 11.09 -7.22
C ASP A 35 2.15 12.15 -6.30
N GLY A 36 2.92 13.21 -6.08
CA GLY A 36 2.48 14.36 -5.31
C GLY A 36 2.69 14.23 -3.81
N GLY A 37 2.39 15.32 -3.10
CA GLY A 37 2.67 15.43 -1.68
C GLY A 37 4.13 15.79 -1.41
N ARG A 38 4.37 16.35 -0.22
CA ARG A 38 5.74 16.68 0.20
C ARG A 38 6.40 15.45 0.82
N TYR A 39 7.67 15.25 0.55
CA TYR A 39 8.42 14.14 1.11
C TYR A 39 9.90 14.47 1.18
N VAL A 40 10.62 13.72 2.00
CA VAL A 40 12.08 13.80 2.04
C VAL A 40 12.69 12.57 1.35
N TYR A 41 13.95 12.68 0.97
CA TYR A 41 14.65 11.70 0.16
C TYR A 41 14.52 10.25 0.65
N ASP A 42 14.56 10.05 1.96
CA ASP A 42 14.59 8.71 2.56
C ASP A 42 13.21 8.18 2.95
N ASP A 43 12.14 8.90 2.71
CA ASP A 43 10.79 8.40 2.98
C ASP A 43 10.53 7.15 2.15
N ARG A 44 9.85 6.18 2.76
CA ARG A 44 9.58 4.88 2.14
C ARG A 44 8.09 4.64 2.02
N ALA A 45 7.74 3.84 1.02
CA ALA A 45 6.36 3.41 0.82
C ALA A 45 6.08 2.15 1.64
N MET A 46 4.85 2.08 2.14
CA MET A 46 4.31 0.90 2.80
C MET A 46 3.12 0.40 1.99
N PHE A 47 3.10 -0.89 1.70
CA PHE A 47 2.01 -1.52 0.95
C PHE A 47 1.25 -2.48 1.85
N LEU A 48 -0.08 -2.47 1.72
CA LEU A 48 -0.94 -3.42 2.42
C LEU A 48 -1.97 -3.97 1.45
N VAL A 49 -2.13 -5.27 1.46
CA VAL A 49 -3.11 -6.00 0.67
C VAL A 49 -3.95 -6.84 1.62
N TYR A 50 -5.27 -6.71 1.55
CA TYR A 50 -6.18 -7.39 2.47
C TYR A 50 -7.29 -8.10 1.71
N ASP A 51 -7.37 -9.42 1.90
CA ASP A 51 -8.46 -10.26 1.44
C ASP A 51 -9.48 -10.38 2.57
N ILE A 52 -10.55 -9.59 2.51
CA ILE A 52 -11.57 -9.57 3.56
C ILE A 52 -12.30 -10.90 3.64
N GLU A 53 -12.60 -11.49 2.50
CA GLU A 53 -13.40 -12.72 2.42
C GLU A 53 -12.73 -13.87 3.17
N ASN A 54 -11.41 -13.96 3.06
CA ASN A 54 -10.63 -15.02 3.69
C ASN A 54 -9.90 -14.58 4.96
N GLY A 55 -9.99 -13.30 5.32
CA GLY A 55 -9.35 -12.77 6.52
C GLY A 55 -7.83 -12.80 6.47
N VAL A 56 -7.24 -12.66 5.30
CA VAL A 56 -5.78 -12.76 5.10
C VAL A 56 -5.23 -11.42 4.62
N ALA A 57 -4.15 -10.98 5.24
CA ALA A 57 -3.47 -9.74 4.86
C ALA A 57 -1.97 -9.97 4.70
N GLU A 58 -1.36 -9.22 3.79
CA GLU A 58 0.09 -9.10 3.68
C GLU A 58 0.46 -7.63 3.56
N PHE A 59 1.60 -7.29 4.12
CA PHE A 59 2.08 -5.91 4.06
C PHE A 59 3.60 -5.87 3.97
N ASP A 60 4.09 -4.80 3.37
CA ASP A 60 5.51 -4.48 3.31
C ASP A 60 5.68 -3.05 3.84
N THR A 61 6.36 -2.92 4.97
CA THR A 61 6.51 -1.64 5.66
C THR A 61 7.72 -0.85 5.18
N SER A 62 8.45 -1.34 4.19
CA SER A 62 9.65 -0.70 3.68
C SER A 62 9.89 -1.08 2.22
N ALA A 63 8.85 -1.07 1.41
CA ALA A 63 8.88 -1.64 0.06
C ALA A 63 9.89 -0.96 -0.85
N THR A 64 9.87 0.39 -0.90
CA THR A 64 10.74 1.18 -1.76
C THR A 64 10.75 2.62 -1.30
N LYS A 65 11.66 3.42 -1.80
CA LYS A 65 11.68 4.86 -1.50
C LYS A 65 10.52 5.55 -2.20
N ARG A 66 9.89 6.49 -1.48
CA ARG A 66 8.78 7.27 -2.01
C ARG A 66 9.15 8.03 -3.27
N LEU A 67 10.39 8.51 -3.36
CA LEU A 67 10.85 9.30 -4.50
C LEU A 67 10.81 8.55 -5.83
N PHE A 68 10.81 7.22 -5.80
CA PHE A 68 10.75 6.41 -7.02
C PHE A 68 9.36 6.40 -7.65
N LYS A 69 8.33 6.78 -6.92
CA LYS A 69 6.94 6.92 -7.39
C LYS A 69 6.31 5.63 -7.88
N LYS A 70 6.98 4.50 -7.73
CA LYS A 70 6.53 3.19 -8.17
C LYS A 70 7.18 2.10 -7.33
N GLY A 71 6.43 1.04 -7.08
CA GLY A 71 6.95 -0.13 -6.41
C GLY A 71 6.13 -1.36 -6.72
N THR A 72 6.73 -2.52 -6.58
CA THR A 72 6.11 -3.81 -6.86
C THR A 72 6.04 -4.63 -5.58
N PHE A 73 4.88 -5.22 -5.32
CA PHE A 73 4.67 -6.09 -4.17
C PHE A 73 4.35 -7.49 -4.67
N THR A 74 5.32 -8.39 -4.56
CA THR A 74 5.12 -9.81 -4.84
C THR A 74 4.64 -10.48 -3.57
N LEU A 75 3.43 -11.03 -3.61
CA LEU A 75 2.79 -11.62 -2.44
C LEU A 75 3.41 -12.99 -2.14
N THR A 76 3.56 -13.32 -0.85
CA THR A 76 4.12 -14.60 -0.45
C THR A 76 3.06 -15.69 -0.38
N LYS A 77 1.83 -15.32 0.00
CA LYS A 77 0.68 -16.22 -0.02
C LYS A 77 0.01 -16.16 -1.39
N ASN A 78 -0.72 -17.20 -1.74
CA ASN A 78 -1.40 -17.24 -3.04
C ASN A 78 -2.72 -16.44 -2.98
N PHE A 79 -2.72 -15.27 -3.61
CA PHE A 79 -3.92 -14.44 -3.78
C PHE A 79 -4.45 -14.47 -5.20
N SER A 80 -3.86 -15.26 -6.09
CA SER A 80 -4.27 -15.28 -7.52
C SER A 80 -5.75 -15.58 -7.65
N GLY A 81 -6.45 -14.77 -8.44
CA GLY A 81 -7.88 -14.89 -8.66
C GLY A 81 -8.75 -14.29 -7.57
N ARG A 82 -8.15 -13.77 -6.49
CA ARG A 82 -8.91 -13.18 -5.38
C ARG A 82 -9.02 -11.68 -5.52
N GLU A 83 -10.13 -11.13 -5.06
CA GLU A 83 -10.33 -9.70 -4.96
C GLU A 83 -9.79 -9.22 -3.61
N VAL A 84 -8.91 -8.24 -3.65
CA VAL A 84 -8.25 -7.71 -2.45
C VAL A 84 -8.45 -6.21 -2.33
N HIS A 85 -8.42 -5.71 -1.11
CA HIS A 85 -8.38 -4.28 -0.83
C HIS A 85 -6.92 -3.85 -0.69
N VAL A 86 -6.57 -2.72 -1.29
CA VAL A 86 -5.19 -2.29 -1.42
C VAL A 86 -5.02 -0.92 -0.78
N TYR A 87 -3.98 -0.78 0.03
CA TYR A 87 -3.67 0.44 0.77
C TYR A 87 -2.22 0.85 0.56
N LEU A 88 -2.00 2.16 0.56
CA LEU A 88 -0.68 2.77 0.46
C LEU A 88 -0.50 3.78 1.59
N ALA A 89 0.66 3.77 2.21
CA ALA A 89 1.06 4.80 3.17
C ALA A 89 2.56 5.06 3.03
N PHE A 90 3.05 6.10 3.66
CA PHE A 90 4.47 6.44 3.65
C PHE A 90 4.98 6.54 5.08
N VAL A 91 6.26 6.25 5.26
CA VAL A 91 6.92 6.27 6.55
C VAL A 91 8.29 6.90 6.41
N SER A 92 8.69 7.69 7.41
CA SER A 92 10.06 8.20 7.46
C SER A 92 11.04 7.07 7.74
N GLU A 93 12.31 7.27 7.35
CA GLU A 93 13.34 6.24 7.55
C GLU A 93 13.50 5.84 9.01
N ASP A 94 13.40 6.79 9.92
CA ASP A 94 13.50 6.52 11.35
C ASP A 94 12.24 5.92 11.97
N ARG A 95 11.20 5.71 11.18
CA ARG A 95 9.90 5.15 11.58
C ARG A 95 9.10 6.00 12.56
N LYS A 96 9.49 7.23 12.80
CA LYS A 96 8.82 8.12 13.78
C LYS A 96 7.61 8.82 13.19
N ASN A 97 7.59 9.06 11.89
CA ASN A 97 6.50 9.74 11.20
C ASN A 97 5.97 8.87 10.07
N ARG A 98 4.66 8.98 9.82
CA ARG A 98 4.01 8.28 8.71
C ARG A 98 2.82 9.09 8.21
N SER A 99 2.39 8.78 7.00
CA SER A 99 1.19 9.37 6.44
C SER A 99 -0.04 8.58 6.87
N ASN A 100 -1.22 9.16 6.64
CA ASN A 100 -2.45 8.39 6.69
C ASN A 100 -2.43 7.34 5.58
N SER A 101 -3.04 6.19 5.84
CA SER A 101 -3.20 5.17 4.81
C SER A 101 -4.21 5.64 3.77
N GLN A 102 -3.88 5.39 2.49
CA GLN A 102 -4.76 5.67 1.37
C GLN A 102 -5.34 4.36 0.86
N TYR A 103 -6.66 4.29 0.78
CA TYR A 103 -7.34 3.15 0.19
C TYR A 103 -7.32 3.30 -1.34
N LEU A 104 -6.69 2.38 -2.02
CA LEU A 104 -6.55 2.42 -3.48
C LEU A 104 -7.64 1.64 -4.22
N GLY A 105 -8.59 1.09 -3.49
CA GLY A 105 -9.69 0.34 -4.07
C GLY A 105 -9.48 -1.15 -4.06
N LYS A 106 -10.32 -1.86 -4.78
CA LYS A 106 -10.25 -3.30 -4.93
C LYS A 106 -9.48 -3.66 -6.19
N ASN A 107 -8.72 -4.74 -6.12
CA ASN A 107 -8.03 -5.32 -7.27
C ASN A 107 -8.20 -6.82 -7.27
N THR A 108 -8.36 -7.39 -8.47
CA THR A 108 -8.29 -8.84 -8.63
C THR A 108 -6.85 -9.20 -8.95
N VAL A 109 -6.25 -10.04 -8.12
CA VAL A 109 -4.86 -10.47 -8.29
C VAL A 109 -4.77 -11.49 -9.41
N LEU A 110 -3.82 -11.32 -10.30
CA LEU A 110 -3.61 -12.25 -11.41
C LEU A 110 -3.02 -13.59 -10.96
#